data_64e16a296b154455f033f0b531e9ed57
#
_entry.id   64e16a296b154455f033f0b531e9ed57
#
_cell.length_a   1.000
_cell.length_b   1.000
_cell.length_c   1.000
_cell.angle_alpha   90.00
_cell.angle_beta   90.00
_cell.angle_gamma   90.00
#
_symmetry.space_group_name_H-M   'P 1'
#
loop_
_entity.id
_entity.type
_entity.pdbx_description
1 polymer ?
#
loop_
_entity_poly.entity_id
_entity_poly.type
_entity_poly.pdbx_seq_one_letter_code
_entity_poly.pdbx_strand_id
1 'polypeptide(L)'
;LIVRATCAKKDSFVPKKEAFWMEIPSEAVKEALVVAVPETAGSALYGMIDVLASAGKLWQELVGASPILEQISPKIVSPLSDSFVCGNNIPVIPDIKIADQPQAPIVILPELWLAPDEDLNGRYPDLMDWIRQCYQSGSSIYSACSGSIMLAETGLLDGCKATSH
;
A
#
# COMPACT_ATOMS: atom_id res chain seq x y z
N LEU A 1 8.68 3.07 9.03
CA LEU A 1 7.99 4.36 8.89
C LEU A 1 7.05 4.26 7.69
N ILE A 2 5.77 4.49 7.91
CA ILE A 2 4.76 4.50 6.84
C ILE A 2 4.52 5.97 6.48
N VAL A 3 4.75 6.34 5.23
CA VAL A 3 4.48 7.69 4.71
C VAL A 3 3.15 7.66 3.94
N ARG A 4 2.20 8.50 4.36
CA ARG A 4 0.97 8.74 3.61
C ARG A 4 1.19 9.94 2.69
N ALA A 5 1.01 9.79 1.39
CA ALA A 5 1.00 10.90 0.46
C ALA A 5 -0.31 11.69 0.62
N THR A 6 -0.26 12.78 1.38
CA THR A 6 -1.29 13.80 1.39
C THR A 6 -0.61 15.13 1.10
N CYS A 7 -0.58 15.53 -0.16
CA CYS A 7 -0.17 16.87 -0.54
C CYS A 7 -1.37 17.80 -0.35
N ALA A 8 -1.49 18.44 0.83
CA ALA A 8 -2.44 19.50 1.03
C ALA A 8 -1.92 20.77 0.35
N LYS A 9 -2.67 21.30 -0.63
CA LYS A 9 -2.48 22.69 -1.07
C LYS A 9 -2.49 23.58 0.17
N LYS A 10 -1.54 24.53 0.22
CA LYS A 10 -1.36 25.48 1.32
C LYS A 10 -2.65 26.24 1.59
N ASP A 11 -3.44 25.78 2.53
CA ASP A 11 -4.33 26.61 3.31
C ASP A 11 -4.02 26.35 4.77
N SER A 12 -3.85 27.45 5.51
CA SER A 12 -3.42 27.50 6.89
C SER A 12 -4.42 26.79 7.81
N PHE A 13 -4.21 25.51 8.07
CA PHE A 13 -5.01 24.76 9.02
C PHE A 13 -4.20 24.54 10.30
N VAL A 14 -4.57 25.24 11.35
CA VAL A 14 -4.14 24.96 12.72
C VAL A 14 -5.04 23.84 13.24
N PRO A 15 -4.52 22.65 13.54
CA PRO A 15 -5.37 21.57 14.05
C PRO A 15 -5.76 21.88 15.49
N LYS A 16 -7.03 22.13 15.75
CA LYS A 16 -7.62 21.94 17.07
C LYS A 16 -7.42 20.47 17.44
N LYS A 17 -6.89 20.22 18.64
CA LYS A 17 -6.84 18.90 19.28
C LYS A 17 -8.26 18.42 19.57
N GLU A 18 -8.98 17.96 18.59
CA GLU A 18 -10.14 17.11 18.78
C GLU A 18 -9.72 15.74 18.31
N ALA A 19 -9.94 14.75 19.18
CA ALA A 19 -9.61 13.35 18.92
C ALA A 19 -10.24 12.92 17.59
N PHE A 20 -9.39 12.66 16.60
CA PHE A 20 -9.79 12.18 15.27
C PHE A 20 -10.16 10.69 15.38
N TRP A 21 -11.22 10.42 16.08
CA TRP A 21 -11.99 9.18 15.94
C TRP A 21 -13.10 9.50 14.95
N MET A 22 -12.77 9.48 13.65
CA MET A 22 -13.81 9.45 12.65
C MET A 22 -14.64 8.20 12.91
N GLU A 23 -15.94 8.39 13.12
CA GLU A 23 -16.92 7.30 13.02
C GLU A 23 -16.78 6.72 11.61
N ILE A 24 -16.14 5.55 11.52
CA ILE A 24 -16.02 4.81 10.28
C ILE A 24 -17.37 4.10 10.11
N PRO A 25 -18.04 4.25 8.95
CA PRO A 25 -19.32 3.57 8.72
C PRO A 25 -19.16 2.04 8.91
N SER A 26 -20.03 1.43 9.67
CA SER A 26 -19.90 0.09 10.24
C SER A 26 -20.17 -1.09 9.31
N GLU A 27 -20.05 -0.95 8.01
CA GLU A 27 -20.43 -2.03 7.08
C GLU A 27 -19.55 -2.10 5.84
N ALA A 28 -18.29 -2.52 5.92
CA ALA A 28 -17.67 -3.19 4.75
C ALA A 28 -16.24 -3.65 5.05
N VAL A 29 -15.92 -4.83 4.64
CA VAL A 29 -14.56 -5.29 4.43
C VAL A 29 -13.88 -4.33 3.45
N LYS A 30 -12.87 -3.58 3.90
CA LYS A 30 -12.11 -2.66 3.05
C LYS A 30 -11.05 -3.43 2.32
N GLU A 31 -11.05 -3.35 1.00
CA GLU A 31 -9.97 -3.92 0.20
C GLU A 31 -8.71 -3.07 0.30
N ALA A 32 -7.54 -3.73 0.43
CA ALA A 32 -6.23 -3.11 0.37
C ALA A 32 -5.39 -3.81 -0.69
N LEU A 33 -4.88 -3.06 -1.66
CA LEU A 33 -3.99 -3.58 -2.70
C LEU A 33 -2.54 -3.38 -2.26
N VAL A 34 -1.81 -4.49 -2.13
CA VAL A 34 -0.39 -4.48 -1.77
C VAL A 34 0.43 -4.79 -3.02
N VAL A 35 1.22 -3.83 -3.46
CA VAL A 35 1.99 -3.94 -4.70
C VAL A 35 3.14 -4.92 -4.52
N ALA A 36 3.34 -5.79 -5.50
CA ALA A 36 4.47 -6.70 -5.54
C ALA A 36 5.17 -6.67 -6.89
N VAL A 37 6.49 -6.56 -6.85
CA VAL A 37 7.43 -6.64 -7.97
C VAL A 37 8.61 -7.53 -7.56
N PRO A 38 9.48 -7.98 -8.48
CA PRO A 38 10.63 -8.82 -8.14
C PRO A 38 11.56 -8.24 -7.06
N GLU A 39 11.67 -6.93 -6.96
CA GLU A 39 12.48 -6.24 -5.95
C GLU A 39 11.79 -6.17 -4.59
N THR A 40 10.53 -6.52 -4.47
CA THR A 40 9.80 -6.44 -3.20
C THR A 40 10.44 -7.35 -2.14
N ALA A 41 10.65 -6.82 -0.93
CA ALA A 41 11.07 -7.62 0.21
C ALA A 41 9.92 -8.55 0.63
N GLY A 42 10.14 -9.87 0.52
CA GLY A 42 9.10 -10.86 0.80
C GLY A 42 8.58 -10.80 2.24
N SER A 43 9.44 -10.52 3.21
CA SER A 43 9.04 -10.34 4.61
C SER A 43 8.10 -9.14 4.80
N ALA A 44 8.36 -8.03 4.11
CA ALA A 44 7.51 -6.84 4.15
C ALA A 44 6.16 -7.13 3.47
N LEU A 45 6.17 -7.76 2.29
CA LEU A 45 4.96 -8.12 1.55
C LEU A 45 4.04 -9.01 2.39
N TYR A 46 4.52 -10.18 2.79
CA TYR A 46 3.68 -11.16 3.49
C TYR A 46 3.37 -10.75 4.93
N GLY A 47 4.28 -10.04 5.60
CA GLY A 47 4.00 -9.47 6.91
C GLY A 47 2.88 -8.45 6.89
N MET A 48 2.82 -7.58 5.87
CA MET A 48 1.70 -6.65 5.69
C MET A 48 0.39 -7.38 5.39
N ILE A 49 0.41 -8.38 4.51
CA ILE A 49 -0.76 -9.22 4.21
C ILE A 49 -1.29 -9.86 5.50
N ASP A 50 -0.41 -10.50 6.28
CA ASP A 50 -0.79 -11.21 7.50
C ASP A 50 -1.40 -10.27 8.54
N VAL A 51 -0.74 -9.15 8.82
CA VAL A 51 -1.23 -8.16 9.79
C VAL A 51 -2.57 -7.55 9.36
N LEU A 52 -2.70 -7.16 8.10
CA LEU A 52 -3.94 -6.57 7.58
C LEU A 52 -5.09 -7.57 7.58
N ALA A 53 -4.84 -8.82 7.17
CA ALA A 53 -5.85 -9.88 7.18
C ALA A 53 -6.29 -10.27 8.60
N SER A 54 -5.41 -10.09 9.59
CA SER A 54 -5.68 -10.39 11.00
C SER A 54 -6.44 -9.27 11.71
N ALA A 55 -6.38 -8.04 11.19
CA ALA A 55 -6.99 -6.88 11.83
C ALA A 55 -8.51 -7.00 11.90
N GLY A 56 -9.06 -6.84 13.12
CA GLY A 56 -10.50 -6.94 13.37
C GLY A 56 -11.08 -8.36 13.33
N LYS A 57 -10.25 -9.38 13.15
CA LYS A 57 -10.69 -10.77 12.92
C LYS A 57 -10.01 -11.77 13.85
N LEU A 58 -8.69 -11.82 13.87
CA LEU A 58 -7.93 -12.90 14.49
C LEU A 58 -8.28 -13.11 15.98
N TRP A 59 -8.32 -12.05 16.77
CA TRP A 59 -8.62 -12.16 18.19
C TRP A 59 -10.02 -12.72 18.43
N GLN A 60 -11.00 -12.25 17.66
CA GLN A 60 -12.38 -12.70 17.75
C GLN A 60 -12.51 -14.19 17.41
N GLU A 61 -11.82 -14.67 16.39
CA GLU A 61 -11.79 -16.08 16.05
C GLU A 61 -11.16 -16.93 17.17
N LEU A 62 -10.06 -16.48 17.75
CA LEU A 62 -9.38 -17.20 18.82
C LEU A 62 -10.21 -17.34 20.11
N VAL A 63 -11.05 -16.35 20.42
CA VAL A 63 -11.90 -16.35 21.64
C VAL A 63 -13.35 -16.76 21.37
N GLY A 64 -13.68 -17.12 20.13
CA GLY A 64 -15.04 -17.49 19.73
C GLY A 64 -16.07 -16.35 19.81
N ALA A 65 -15.60 -15.10 19.66
CA ALA A 65 -16.44 -13.91 19.63
C ALA A 65 -16.85 -13.54 18.21
N SER A 66 -17.89 -12.71 18.07
CA SER A 66 -18.27 -12.17 16.77
C SER A 66 -17.17 -11.25 16.21
N PRO A 67 -16.90 -11.28 14.91
CA PRO A 67 -15.94 -10.38 14.28
C PRO A 67 -16.26 -8.90 14.53
N ILE A 68 -15.23 -8.07 14.64
CA ILE A 68 -15.41 -6.62 14.61
C ILE A 68 -15.82 -6.22 13.19
N LEU A 69 -16.69 -5.24 13.08
CA LEU A 69 -17.33 -4.86 11.79
C LEU A 69 -16.35 -4.36 10.72
N GLU A 70 -15.18 -3.89 11.11
CA GLU A 70 -14.19 -3.37 10.15
C GLU A 70 -13.05 -4.37 9.98
N GLN A 71 -13.03 -5.00 8.82
CA GLN A 71 -11.96 -5.88 8.39
C GLN A 71 -11.28 -5.33 7.15
N ILE A 72 -10.01 -5.69 6.98
CA ILE A 72 -9.26 -5.40 5.75
C ILE A 72 -9.07 -6.70 5.00
N SER A 73 -9.36 -6.68 3.70
CA SER A 73 -9.05 -7.76 2.77
C SER A 73 -7.85 -7.37 1.92
N PRO A 74 -6.62 -7.74 2.31
CA PRO A 74 -5.45 -7.45 1.51
C PRO A 74 -5.38 -8.38 0.31
N LYS A 75 -4.96 -7.84 -0.84
CA LYS A 75 -4.69 -8.59 -2.06
C LYS A 75 -3.38 -8.14 -2.68
N ILE A 76 -2.62 -9.08 -3.21
CA ILE A 76 -1.38 -8.81 -3.92
C ILE A 76 -1.72 -8.36 -5.34
N VAL A 77 -1.26 -7.16 -5.71
CA VAL A 77 -1.40 -6.63 -7.06
C VAL A 77 -0.02 -6.47 -7.71
N SER A 78 0.11 -6.83 -8.98
CA SER A 78 1.39 -6.78 -9.69
C SER A 78 1.24 -6.33 -11.14
N PRO A 79 2.27 -5.66 -11.71
CA PRO A 79 2.38 -5.46 -13.15
C PRO A 79 2.66 -6.76 -13.91
N LEU A 80 3.13 -7.80 -13.21
CA LEU A 80 3.40 -9.12 -13.78
C LEU A 80 2.16 -9.99 -13.74
N SER A 81 1.94 -10.74 -14.82
CA SER A 81 0.74 -11.60 -14.95
C SER A 81 0.89 -12.97 -14.32
N ASP A 82 2.11 -13.45 -14.22
CA ASP A 82 2.41 -14.82 -13.79
C ASP A 82 3.06 -14.80 -12.39
N SER A 83 3.18 -15.98 -11.79
CA SER A 83 3.96 -16.13 -10.56
C SER A 83 5.42 -15.78 -10.82
N PHE A 84 6.02 -15.11 -9.87
CA PHE A 84 7.42 -14.73 -9.89
C PHE A 84 8.07 -14.95 -8.53
N VAL A 85 9.35 -14.71 -8.41
CA VAL A 85 10.04 -14.66 -7.13
C VAL A 85 10.41 -13.23 -6.79
N CYS A 86 10.20 -12.83 -5.54
CA CYS A 86 10.66 -11.56 -4.99
C CYS A 86 11.91 -11.77 -4.12
N GLY A 87 12.29 -10.78 -3.35
CA GLY A 87 13.48 -10.82 -2.50
C GLY A 87 13.63 -12.14 -1.72
N ASN A 88 14.85 -12.63 -1.59
CA ASN A 88 15.20 -13.96 -1.01
C ASN A 88 14.58 -15.16 -1.76
N ASN A 89 14.30 -15.04 -3.05
CA ASN A 89 13.66 -16.08 -3.86
C ASN A 89 12.30 -16.55 -3.30
N ILE A 90 11.58 -15.68 -2.61
CA ILE A 90 10.25 -16.00 -2.08
C ILE A 90 9.25 -15.96 -3.24
N PRO A 91 8.49 -17.05 -3.47
CA PRO A 91 7.50 -17.08 -4.54
C PRO A 91 6.33 -16.13 -4.25
N VAL A 92 5.87 -15.44 -5.28
CA VAL A 92 4.71 -14.56 -5.25
C VAL A 92 3.75 -14.99 -6.34
N ILE A 93 2.48 -15.12 -5.98
CA ILE A 93 1.37 -15.31 -6.90
C ILE A 93 0.48 -14.09 -6.73
N PRO A 94 0.42 -13.18 -7.72
CA PRO A 94 -0.48 -12.03 -7.64
C PRO A 94 -1.95 -12.48 -7.64
N ASP A 95 -2.77 -11.84 -6.81
CA ASP A 95 -4.22 -12.02 -6.82
C ASP A 95 -4.86 -11.29 -7.99
N ILE A 96 -4.31 -10.11 -8.33
CA ILE A 96 -4.85 -9.21 -9.34
C ILE A 96 -3.71 -8.61 -10.17
N LYS A 97 -3.97 -8.36 -11.45
CA LYS A 97 -3.04 -7.68 -12.35
C LYS A 97 -3.38 -6.19 -12.42
N ILE A 98 -2.38 -5.32 -12.51
CA ILE A 98 -2.64 -3.89 -12.75
C ILE A 98 -3.34 -3.64 -14.09
N ALA A 99 -3.13 -4.53 -15.08
CA ALA A 99 -3.80 -4.46 -16.38
C ALA A 99 -5.33 -4.52 -16.27
N ASP A 100 -5.86 -5.13 -15.20
CA ASP A 100 -7.30 -5.18 -14.91
C ASP A 100 -7.81 -3.88 -14.26
N GLN A 101 -6.94 -2.88 -14.09
CA GLN A 101 -7.23 -1.57 -13.49
C GLN A 101 -7.96 -1.64 -12.14
N PRO A 102 -7.49 -2.46 -11.18
CA PRO A 102 -8.17 -2.61 -9.90
C PRO A 102 -8.17 -1.29 -9.13
N GLN A 103 -9.24 -1.06 -8.37
CA GLN A 103 -9.40 0.11 -7.51
C GLN A 103 -9.70 -0.35 -6.09
N ALA A 104 -9.05 0.28 -5.10
CA ALA A 104 -9.32 0.04 -3.69
C ALA A 104 -9.10 1.31 -2.87
N PRO A 105 -9.72 1.43 -1.70
CA PRO A 105 -9.50 2.58 -0.81
C PRO A 105 -8.04 2.72 -0.35
N ILE A 106 -7.31 1.62 -0.31
CA ILE A 106 -5.95 1.53 0.23
C ILE A 106 -5.04 0.87 -0.81
N VAL A 107 -3.92 1.53 -1.13
CA VAL A 107 -2.83 0.97 -1.92
C VAL A 107 -1.55 1.07 -1.11
N ILE A 108 -0.80 -0.01 -1.02
CA ILE A 108 0.42 -0.10 -0.21
C ILE A 108 1.60 -0.48 -1.10
N LEU A 109 2.68 0.28 -0.97
CA LEU A 109 3.96 0.06 -1.64
C LEU A 109 4.96 -0.45 -0.59
N PRO A 110 5.22 -1.78 -0.54
CA PRO A 110 6.14 -2.36 0.43
C PRO A 110 7.59 -1.96 0.18
N GLU A 111 8.45 -2.34 1.11
CA GLU A 111 9.90 -2.23 0.97
C GLU A 111 10.41 -2.94 -0.29
N LEU A 112 11.35 -2.30 -0.97
CA LEU A 112 12.07 -2.82 -2.13
C LEU A 112 13.53 -3.09 -1.77
N TRP A 113 14.08 -4.15 -2.30
CA TRP A 113 15.50 -4.46 -2.23
C TRP A 113 16.18 -3.94 -3.50
N LEU A 114 16.71 -2.73 -3.37
CA LEU A 114 17.48 -2.05 -4.41
C LEU A 114 18.89 -1.83 -3.87
N ALA A 115 19.88 -1.96 -4.74
CA ALA A 115 21.24 -1.55 -4.41
C ALA A 115 21.29 -0.02 -4.16
N PRO A 116 22.25 0.49 -3.35
CA PRO A 116 22.33 1.92 -3.04
C PRO A 116 22.43 2.85 -4.25
N ASP A 117 22.94 2.34 -5.37
CA ASP A 117 23.12 3.03 -6.66
C ASP A 117 22.07 2.60 -7.71
N GLU A 118 21.10 1.79 -7.30
CA GLU A 118 20.02 1.32 -8.18
C GLU A 118 18.75 2.14 -7.98
N ASP A 119 18.11 2.50 -9.09
CA ASP A 119 16.81 3.12 -9.11
C ASP A 119 15.80 2.29 -9.93
N LEU A 120 14.54 2.67 -9.86
CA LEU A 120 13.48 2.06 -10.66
C LEU A 120 13.25 2.76 -11.99
N ASN A 121 14.01 3.80 -12.29
CA ASN A 121 13.75 4.77 -13.34
C ASN A 121 13.23 4.14 -14.64
N GLY A 122 11.93 4.29 -14.89
CA GLY A 122 11.25 3.76 -16.05
C GLY A 122 11.09 2.23 -16.11
N ARG A 123 11.40 1.48 -15.02
CA ARG A 123 11.28 0.01 -15.00
C ARG A 123 9.83 -0.47 -15.06
N TYR A 124 8.92 0.27 -14.41
CA TYR A 124 7.50 -0.09 -14.29
C TYR A 124 6.57 1.09 -14.67
N PRO A 125 6.59 1.59 -15.92
CA PRO A 125 5.81 2.77 -16.28
C PRO A 125 4.31 2.59 -16.08
N ASP A 126 3.76 1.43 -16.46
CA ASP A 126 2.34 1.14 -16.30
C ASP A 126 1.92 1.08 -14.83
N LEU A 127 2.80 0.60 -13.95
CA LEU A 127 2.57 0.59 -12.51
C LEU A 127 2.53 2.01 -11.95
N MET A 128 3.45 2.88 -12.38
CA MET A 128 3.46 4.30 -11.97
C MET A 128 2.19 5.01 -12.42
N ASP A 129 1.73 4.76 -13.65
CA ASP A 129 0.48 5.30 -14.17
C ASP A 129 -0.73 4.81 -13.38
N TRP A 130 -0.79 3.52 -13.08
CA TRP A 130 -1.86 2.94 -12.30
C TRP A 130 -1.91 3.51 -10.86
N ILE A 131 -0.76 3.67 -10.18
CA ILE A 131 -0.71 4.29 -8.84
C ILE A 131 -1.23 5.74 -8.89
N ARG A 132 -0.85 6.53 -9.90
CA ARG A 132 -1.38 7.88 -10.11
C ARG A 132 -2.90 7.89 -10.27
N GLN A 133 -3.43 6.95 -11.07
CA GLN A 133 -4.88 6.81 -11.28
C GLN A 133 -5.60 6.43 -9.99
N CYS A 134 -5.07 5.49 -9.20
CA CYS A 134 -5.62 5.14 -7.89
C CYS A 134 -5.70 6.36 -6.98
N TYR A 135 -4.61 7.15 -6.90
CA TYR A 135 -4.58 8.38 -6.09
C TYR A 135 -5.63 9.39 -6.57
N GLN A 136 -5.73 9.62 -7.87
CA GLN A 136 -6.71 10.54 -8.47
C GLN A 136 -8.15 10.09 -8.22
N SER A 137 -8.38 8.79 -8.14
CA SER A 137 -9.68 8.17 -7.82
C SER A 137 -10.01 8.18 -6.33
N GLY A 138 -9.12 8.71 -5.48
CA GLY A 138 -9.36 8.87 -4.04
C GLY A 138 -8.76 7.78 -3.16
N SER A 139 -7.97 6.85 -3.70
CA SER A 139 -7.23 5.88 -2.90
C SER A 139 -6.19 6.57 -2.01
N SER A 140 -6.05 6.08 -0.78
CA SER A 140 -4.92 6.44 0.08
C SER A 140 -3.71 5.58 -0.29
N ILE A 141 -2.61 6.23 -0.69
CA ILE A 141 -1.37 5.54 -1.03
C ILE A 141 -0.43 5.56 0.17
N TYR A 142 0.02 4.40 0.59
CA TYR A 142 0.97 4.21 1.69
C TYR A 142 2.25 3.60 1.16
N SER A 143 3.39 4.03 1.65
CA SER A 143 4.68 3.42 1.35
C SER A 143 5.44 3.08 2.61
N ALA A 144 6.13 1.97 2.61
CA ALA A 144 6.98 1.53 3.70
C ALA A 144 8.44 1.51 3.23
N CYS A 145 9.34 2.10 4.03
CA CYS A 145 10.78 2.04 3.81
C CYS A 145 11.14 2.52 2.38
N SER A 146 11.90 1.74 1.61
CA SER A 146 12.27 2.00 0.21
C SER A 146 11.09 1.94 -0.78
N GLY A 147 9.90 1.49 -0.37
CA GLY A 147 8.68 1.70 -1.16
C GLY A 147 8.38 3.17 -1.45
N SER A 148 8.96 4.08 -0.66
CA SER A 148 8.92 5.52 -0.94
C SER A 148 9.63 5.93 -2.24
N ILE A 149 10.59 5.14 -2.73
CA ILE A 149 11.25 5.34 -4.04
C ILE A 149 10.21 5.16 -5.14
N MET A 150 9.43 4.09 -5.09
CA MET A 150 8.33 3.85 -6.03
C MET A 150 7.29 4.98 -5.99
N LEU A 151 6.95 5.45 -4.78
CA LEU A 151 6.02 6.57 -4.63
C LEU A 151 6.59 7.88 -5.20
N ALA A 152 7.89 8.14 -4.99
CA ALA A 152 8.55 9.32 -5.56
C ALA A 152 8.56 9.29 -7.09
N GLU A 153 8.79 8.12 -7.69
CA GLU A 153 8.83 7.96 -9.15
C GLU A 153 7.47 8.23 -9.82
N THR A 154 6.36 8.10 -9.08
CA THR A 154 5.05 8.55 -9.58
C THR A 154 4.93 10.06 -9.74
N GLY A 155 5.81 10.87 -9.16
CA GLY A 155 5.69 12.32 -9.08
C GLY A 155 4.69 12.81 -8.02
N LEU A 156 3.99 11.93 -7.30
CA LEU A 156 3.01 12.31 -6.28
C LEU A 156 3.65 13.00 -5.05
N LEU A 157 4.98 12.89 -4.89
CA LEU A 157 5.73 13.56 -3.84
C LEU A 157 6.33 14.90 -4.26
N ASP A 158 6.16 15.33 -5.52
CA ASP A 158 6.75 16.56 -6.02
C ASP A 158 6.24 17.77 -5.24
N GLY A 159 7.17 18.55 -4.71
CA GLY A 159 6.86 19.70 -3.85
C GLY A 159 6.35 19.35 -2.43
N CYS A 160 6.28 18.08 -2.08
CA CYS A 160 5.90 17.61 -0.74
C CYS A 160 7.15 17.39 0.13
N LYS A 161 6.98 17.53 1.45
CA LYS A 161 8.00 17.08 2.40
C LYS A 161 7.80 15.59 2.64
N ALA A 162 8.80 14.81 2.30
CA ALA A 162 8.81 13.36 2.51
C ALA A 162 10.09 12.95 3.23
N THR A 163 10.06 11.79 3.89
CA THR A 163 11.24 11.20 4.52
C THR A 163 11.40 9.77 4.01
N SER A 164 12.63 9.38 3.82
CA SER A 164 13.05 8.00 3.61
C SER A 164 14.14 7.65 4.63
N HIS A 165 14.60 6.42 4.66
CA HIS A 165 15.73 6.02 5.51
C HIS A 165 17.04 6.21 4.78
#